data_b68a0acba206f0f459f02d1fda672554
#
_entry.id   b68a0acba206f0f459f02d1fda672554
#
_cell.length_a   1.000
_cell.length_b   1.000
_cell.length_c   1.000
_cell.angle_alpha   90.00
_cell.angle_beta   90.00
_cell.angle_gamma   90.00
#
_symmetry.space_group_name_H-M   'P 1'
#
loop_
_entity.id
_entity.type
_entity.pdbx_description
1 polymer ?
#
loop_
_entity_poly.entity_id
_entity_poly.type
_entity_poly.pdbx_seq_one_letter_code
_entity_poly.pdbx_strand_id
1 'polypeptide(L)'
;MRLGFNYRFWFFFSMKRDFIELSSLSTAELDGLLRLGARLKTELKTGLEHPYLRGKTLAMIFQKPSLRTRLTFETGMAQLGGHAIYLAPQDIGIGERESVKDVARNLSRWVDLIMIRTFAHATCVELARESAVPVINGLTDLLHPCQLLADLMTLRERYGELNKLKIAFVGDGFNLAQSWIEAAVLAHFELRLASPAGYEPEKSFIARLRRGEAGIVTHDAVDAVKDADAVYTDTWTSMGQEREAAKRKRDFKDYQVNRALMKHAKPDAVVMHCLPAHRGEEITDEVIDGPQSVVLEQAENRLHAQKAVMVWLLRPEILTS
;
A
#
# COMPACT_ATOMS: atom_id res chain seq x y z
N MET A 1 -43.02 -32.05 -32.17
CA MET A 1 -42.18 -32.37 -30.99
C MET A 1 -41.12 -31.27 -30.91
N ARG A 2 -41.36 -30.24 -30.10
CA ARG A 2 -40.44 -29.10 -29.92
C ARG A 2 -39.68 -29.31 -28.63
N LEU A 3 -38.37 -29.60 -28.73
CA LEU A 3 -37.47 -29.65 -27.60
C LEU A 3 -37.03 -28.22 -27.26
N GLY A 4 -37.60 -27.67 -26.21
CA GLY A 4 -37.20 -26.38 -25.65
C GLY A 4 -35.95 -26.60 -24.76
N PHE A 5 -34.80 -26.12 -25.21
CA PHE A 5 -33.63 -25.99 -24.36
C PHE A 5 -33.70 -24.72 -23.55
N ASN A 6 -34.12 -24.84 -22.28
CA ASN A 6 -34.01 -23.75 -21.31
C ASN A 6 -32.60 -23.67 -20.76
N TYR A 7 -31.73 -22.88 -21.39
CA TYR A 7 -30.47 -22.46 -20.80
C TYR A 7 -30.75 -21.34 -19.81
N ARG A 8 -31.04 -21.68 -18.54
CA ARG A 8 -30.89 -20.74 -17.44
C ARG A 8 -29.39 -20.57 -17.17
N PHE A 9 -28.75 -19.61 -17.86
CA PHE A 9 -27.47 -19.09 -17.45
C PHE A 9 -27.66 -18.35 -16.11
N TRP A 10 -27.32 -18.99 -15.01
CA TRP A 10 -27.07 -18.32 -13.75
C TRP A 10 -25.76 -17.56 -13.90
N PHE A 11 -25.82 -16.33 -14.41
CA PHE A 11 -24.76 -15.38 -14.19
C PHE A 11 -24.75 -15.05 -12.69
N PHE A 12 -23.91 -15.71 -11.92
CA PHE A 12 -23.42 -15.14 -10.68
C PHE A 12 -22.62 -13.90 -11.10
N PHE A 13 -23.27 -12.74 -11.11
CA PHE A 13 -22.56 -11.47 -11.07
C PHE A 13 -21.83 -11.45 -9.73
N SER A 14 -20.59 -11.93 -9.68
CA SER A 14 -19.66 -11.54 -8.62
C SER A 14 -19.63 -10.03 -8.66
N MET A 15 -20.12 -9.37 -7.60
CA MET A 15 -20.01 -7.91 -7.52
C MET A 15 -18.55 -7.56 -7.65
N LYS A 16 -18.20 -6.67 -8.57
CA LYS A 16 -16.87 -6.14 -8.76
C LYS A 16 -16.30 -5.70 -7.40
N ARG A 17 -15.07 -6.09 -7.13
CA ARG A 17 -14.31 -5.64 -5.95
C ARG A 17 -13.21 -4.70 -6.38
N ASP A 18 -12.88 -3.76 -5.51
CA ASP A 18 -11.79 -2.80 -5.70
C ASP A 18 -10.81 -2.92 -4.53
N PHE A 19 -9.60 -2.43 -4.70
CA PHE A 19 -8.60 -2.31 -3.63
C PHE A 19 -8.21 -0.84 -3.46
N ILE A 20 -9.04 -0.08 -2.78
CA ILE A 20 -8.89 1.37 -2.60
C ILE A 20 -8.24 1.70 -1.25
N GLU A 21 -8.55 0.92 -0.22
CA GLU A 21 -8.09 1.08 1.16
C GLU A 21 -8.01 -0.28 1.85
N LEU A 22 -7.18 -0.40 2.90
CA LEU A 22 -7.07 -1.64 3.67
C LEU A 22 -8.33 -1.93 4.49
N SER A 23 -9.01 -0.90 4.93
CA SER A 23 -10.23 -1.02 5.74
C SER A 23 -11.40 -1.69 5.02
N SER A 24 -11.34 -1.85 3.72
CA SER A 24 -12.31 -2.61 2.94
C SER A 24 -12.11 -4.13 3.04
N LEU A 25 -10.98 -4.58 3.60
CA LEU A 25 -10.68 -5.99 3.79
C LEU A 25 -11.19 -6.49 5.15
N SER A 26 -11.60 -7.75 5.18
CA SER A 26 -11.67 -8.52 6.42
C SER A 26 -10.28 -9.02 6.84
N THR A 27 -10.12 -9.38 8.12
CA THR A 27 -8.88 -10.01 8.63
C THR A 27 -8.54 -11.30 7.86
N ALA A 28 -9.54 -12.10 7.49
CA ALA A 28 -9.35 -13.31 6.69
C ALA A 28 -8.84 -13.03 5.28
N GLU A 29 -9.30 -11.96 4.64
CA GLU A 29 -8.83 -11.54 3.30
C GLU A 29 -7.41 -10.98 3.38
N LEU A 30 -7.09 -10.18 4.40
CA LEU A 30 -5.72 -9.74 4.64
C LEU A 30 -4.78 -10.95 4.79
N ASP A 31 -5.14 -11.90 5.63
CA ASP A 31 -4.34 -13.11 5.84
C ASP A 31 -4.18 -13.92 4.55
N GLY A 32 -5.24 -14.07 3.76
CA GLY A 32 -5.21 -14.71 2.44
C GLY A 32 -4.27 -13.99 1.46
N LEU A 33 -4.33 -12.65 1.39
CA LEU A 33 -3.46 -11.85 0.53
C LEU A 33 -1.98 -11.98 0.94
N LEU A 34 -1.68 -11.97 2.23
CA LEU A 34 -0.32 -12.14 2.73
C LEU A 34 0.23 -13.54 2.44
N ARG A 35 -0.59 -14.60 2.60
CA ARG A 35 -0.22 -15.97 2.20
C ARG A 35 0.00 -16.10 0.70
N LEU A 36 -0.88 -15.54 -0.12
CA LEU A 36 -0.75 -15.54 -1.57
C LEU A 36 0.52 -14.82 -2.02
N GLY A 37 0.82 -13.64 -1.43
CA GLY A 37 2.06 -12.90 -1.70
C GLY A 37 3.31 -13.74 -1.39
N ALA A 38 3.34 -14.40 -0.24
CA ALA A 38 4.44 -15.29 0.16
C ALA A 38 4.59 -16.49 -0.78
N ARG A 39 3.47 -17.12 -1.21
CA ARG A 39 3.45 -18.19 -2.21
C ARG A 39 4.04 -17.72 -3.54
N LEU A 40 3.57 -16.58 -4.08
CA LEU A 40 4.06 -16.00 -5.34
C LEU A 40 5.54 -15.61 -5.29
N LYS A 41 6.03 -15.20 -4.11
CA LYS A 41 7.46 -14.95 -3.86
C LYS A 41 8.26 -16.24 -3.92
N THR A 42 7.78 -17.29 -3.27
CA THR A 42 8.43 -18.60 -3.26
C THR A 42 8.44 -19.24 -4.67
N GLU A 43 7.32 -19.22 -5.38
CA GLU A 43 7.20 -19.72 -6.76
C GLU A 43 8.23 -19.04 -7.67
N LEU A 44 8.33 -17.69 -7.60
CA LEU A 44 9.33 -16.95 -8.38
C LEU A 44 10.77 -17.36 -8.02
N LYS A 45 11.10 -17.44 -6.72
CA LYS A 45 12.47 -17.79 -6.26
C LYS A 45 12.88 -19.21 -6.59
N THR A 46 11.91 -20.11 -6.73
CA THR A 46 12.15 -21.52 -7.14
C THR A 46 12.06 -21.75 -8.64
N GLY A 47 11.82 -20.69 -9.43
CA GLY A 47 11.71 -20.78 -10.89
C GLY A 47 10.39 -21.39 -11.38
N LEU A 48 9.38 -21.51 -10.51
CA LEU A 48 8.07 -22.00 -10.88
C LEU A 48 7.26 -20.90 -11.57
N GLU A 49 6.86 -21.12 -12.82
CA GLU A 49 5.98 -20.21 -13.54
C GLU A 49 4.57 -20.18 -12.91
N HIS A 50 4.00 -18.97 -12.82
CA HIS A 50 2.68 -18.77 -12.24
C HIS A 50 1.81 -17.80 -13.07
N PRO A 51 1.47 -18.16 -14.32
CA PRO A 51 0.77 -17.27 -15.24
C PRO A 51 -0.74 -17.17 -14.93
N TYR A 52 -1.09 -16.84 -13.69
CA TYR A 52 -2.47 -16.79 -13.20
C TYR A 52 -3.36 -15.78 -13.92
N LEU A 53 -2.76 -14.75 -14.55
CA LEU A 53 -3.46 -13.69 -15.28
C LEU A 53 -3.15 -13.73 -16.79
N ARG A 54 -2.92 -14.91 -17.36
CA ARG A 54 -2.67 -15.06 -18.81
C ARG A 54 -3.78 -14.40 -19.63
N GLY A 55 -3.38 -13.52 -20.55
CA GLY A 55 -4.29 -12.80 -21.45
C GLY A 55 -5.05 -11.64 -20.80
N LYS A 56 -4.75 -11.27 -19.55
CA LYS A 56 -5.32 -10.12 -18.85
C LYS A 56 -4.51 -8.86 -19.08
N THR A 57 -5.18 -7.71 -19.11
CA THR A 57 -4.56 -6.39 -19.33
C THR A 57 -4.84 -5.48 -18.14
N LEU A 58 -3.77 -4.85 -17.63
CA LEU A 58 -3.81 -3.80 -16.61
C LEU A 58 -3.54 -2.44 -17.24
N ALA A 59 -4.45 -1.46 -17.07
CA ALA A 59 -4.16 -0.06 -17.33
C ALA A 59 -3.62 0.61 -16.06
N MET A 60 -2.48 1.31 -16.18
CA MET A 60 -1.84 2.01 -15.06
C MET A 60 -1.86 3.52 -15.28
N ILE A 61 -2.75 4.21 -14.57
CA ILE A 61 -2.90 5.67 -14.63
C ILE A 61 -1.96 6.32 -13.61
N PHE A 62 -1.07 7.19 -14.07
CA PHE A 62 -0.15 7.92 -13.21
C PHE A 62 -0.34 9.42 -13.38
N GLN A 63 -0.76 10.12 -12.32
CA GLN A 63 -0.66 11.58 -12.20
C GLN A 63 0.61 12.00 -11.43
N LYS A 64 1.19 11.07 -10.66
CA LYS A 64 2.47 11.23 -9.93
C LYS A 64 3.47 10.18 -10.41
N PRO A 65 4.70 10.55 -10.79
CA PRO A 65 5.71 9.57 -11.19
C PRO A 65 6.08 8.64 -10.03
N SER A 66 6.47 7.42 -10.35
CA SER A 66 6.96 6.46 -9.36
C SER A 66 7.72 5.32 -10.01
N LEU A 67 9.00 5.18 -9.67
CA LEU A 67 9.84 4.07 -10.11
C LEU A 67 9.28 2.72 -9.60
N ARG A 68 9.14 2.61 -8.26
CA ARG A 68 8.74 1.35 -7.61
C ARG A 68 7.35 0.89 -8.01
N THR A 69 6.35 1.77 -7.92
CA THR A 69 4.97 1.41 -8.28
C THR A 69 4.88 0.97 -9.74
N ARG A 70 5.52 1.70 -10.66
CA ARG A 70 5.51 1.35 -12.08
C ARG A 70 6.14 -0.02 -12.31
N LEU A 71 7.41 -0.19 -11.93
CA LEU A 71 8.13 -1.42 -12.21
C LEU A 71 7.50 -2.65 -11.53
N THR A 72 7.02 -2.52 -10.29
CA THR A 72 6.44 -3.67 -9.59
C THR A 72 5.09 -4.12 -10.17
N PHE A 73 4.27 -3.21 -10.68
CA PHE A 73 3.04 -3.59 -11.41
C PHE A 73 3.34 -4.13 -12.81
N GLU A 74 4.21 -3.49 -13.59
CA GLU A 74 4.61 -3.98 -14.93
C GLU A 74 5.24 -5.37 -14.85
N THR A 75 6.26 -5.54 -13.99
CA THR A 75 6.92 -6.83 -13.78
C THR A 75 5.95 -7.87 -13.21
N GLY A 76 5.10 -7.46 -12.26
CA GLY A 76 4.11 -8.35 -11.66
C GLY A 76 3.12 -8.89 -12.69
N MET A 77 2.56 -8.03 -13.55
CA MET A 77 1.67 -8.47 -14.63
C MET A 77 2.38 -9.40 -15.63
N ALA A 78 3.62 -9.07 -16.01
CA ALA A 78 4.40 -9.92 -16.92
C ALA A 78 4.64 -11.32 -16.32
N GLN A 79 5.05 -11.42 -15.05
CA GLN A 79 5.24 -12.69 -14.35
C GLN A 79 3.94 -13.49 -14.19
N LEU A 80 2.80 -12.80 -14.09
CA LEU A 80 1.48 -13.43 -14.03
C LEU A 80 0.91 -13.80 -15.41
N GLY A 81 1.69 -13.60 -16.51
CA GLY A 81 1.30 -13.92 -17.88
C GLY A 81 0.35 -12.91 -18.53
N GLY A 82 0.15 -11.75 -17.91
CA GLY A 82 -0.65 -10.65 -18.42
C GLY A 82 0.17 -9.55 -19.07
N HIS A 83 -0.48 -8.42 -19.37
CA HIS A 83 0.11 -7.25 -19.99
C HIS A 83 -0.25 -5.98 -19.19
N ALA A 84 0.70 -5.05 -19.04
CA ALA A 84 0.47 -3.77 -18.40
C ALA A 84 0.69 -2.62 -19.38
N ILE A 85 -0.20 -1.64 -19.37
CA ILE A 85 -0.14 -0.43 -20.19
C ILE A 85 0.07 0.76 -19.27
N TYR A 86 1.19 1.46 -19.43
CA TYR A 86 1.47 2.69 -18.71
C TYR A 86 0.81 3.89 -19.39
N LEU A 87 0.03 4.64 -18.63
CA LEU A 87 -0.65 5.86 -19.04
C LEU A 87 -0.08 7.04 -18.24
N ALA A 88 0.79 7.81 -18.90
CA ALA A 88 1.40 8.99 -18.27
C ALA A 88 0.39 10.16 -18.17
N PRO A 89 0.66 11.18 -17.32
CA PRO A 89 -0.25 12.31 -17.13
C PRO A 89 -0.63 13.00 -18.45
N GLN A 90 0.34 13.16 -19.36
CA GLN A 90 0.13 13.78 -20.67
C GLN A 90 -0.72 12.94 -21.64
N ASP A 91 -0.79 11.62 -21.44
CA ASP A 91 -1.51 10.72 -22.34
C ASP A 91 -3.02 10.79 -22.11
N ILE A 92 -3.43 10.97 -20.85
CA ILE A 92 -4.83 10.84 -20.45
C ILE A 92 -5.45 12.14 -19.92
N GLY A 93 -4.71 12.98 -19.16
CA GLY A 93 -5.23 14.23 -18.59
C GLY A 93 -6.53 14.03 -17.79
N ILE A 94 -6.58 12.95 -16.97
CA ILE A 94 -7.77 12.56 -16.22
C ILE A 94 -8.22 13.67 -15.26
N GLY A 95 -9.50 14.02 -15.32
CA GLY A 95 -10.10 15.08 -14.53
C GLY A 95 -9.89 16.50 -15.11
N GLU A 96 -9.05 16.66 -16.14
CA GLU A 96 -8.77 17.93 -16.82
C GLU A 96 -9.21 17.90 -18.28
N ARG A 97 -8.56 17.07 -19.09
CA ARG A 97 -8.88 16.90 -20.51
C ARG A 97 -10.10 16.00 -20.71
N GLU A 98 -10.25 14.96 -19.90
CA GLU A 98 -11.35 14.01 -19.96
C GLU A 98 -11.88 13.71 -18.56
N SER A 99 -13.21 13.59 -18.43
CA SER A 99 -13.84 13.32 -17.14
C SER A 99 -13.40 11.97 -16.57
N VAL A 100 -13.28 11.86 -15.25
CA VAL A 100 -12.96 10.60 -14.58
C VAL A 100 -13.95 9.50 -14.97
N LYS A 101 -15.22 9.85 -15.08
CA LYS A 101 -16.31 8.95 -15.49
C LYS A 101 -16.11 8.39 -16.90
N ASP A 102 -15.76 9.25 -17.88
CA ASP A 102 -15.60 8.80 -19.27
C ASP A 102 -14.36 7.93 -19.42
N VAL A 103 -13.24 8.31 -18.77
CA VAL A 103 -12.03 7.49 -18.69
C VAL A 103 -12.33 6.11 -18.09
N ALA A 104 -13.04 6.05 -16.96
CA ALA A 104 -13.41 4.79 -16.30
C ALA A 104 -14.23 3.87 -17.22
N ARG A 105 -15.23 4.43 -17.89
CA ARG A 105 -16.13 3.69 -18.77
C ARG A 105 -15.44 3.21 -20.05
N ASN A 106 -14.57 4.02 -20.62
CA ASN A 106 -13.79 3.65 -21.78
C ASN A 106 -12.80 2.53 -21.46
N LEU A 107 -11.97 2.71 -20.42
CA LEU A 107 -10.99 1.70 -19.99
C LEU A 107 -11.67 0.37 -19.66
N SER A 108 -12.85 0.38 -19.04
CA SER A 108 -13.62 -0.82 -18.74
C SER A 108 -14.03 -1.66 -19.95
N ARG A 109 -13.89 -1.11 -21.18
CA ARG A 109 -14.17 -1.84 -22.44
C ARG A 109 -12.93 -2.51 -23.02
N TRP A 110 -11.74 -2.09 -22.58
CA TRP A 110 -10.48 -2.47 -23.20
C TRP A 110 -9.56 -3.26 -22.30
N VAL A 111 -9.69 -3.12 -20.95
CA VAL A 111 -8.80 -3.75 -20.00
C VAL A 111 -9.57 -4.53 -18.94
N ASP A 112 -8.87 -5.39 -18.21
CA ASP A 112 -9.47 -6.22 -17.15
C ASP A 112 -9.29 -5.62 -15.76
N LEU A 113 -8.33 -4.70 -15.59
CA LEU A 113 -7.94 -4.11 -14.30
C LEU A 113 -7.40 -2.69 -14.51
N ILE A 114 -7.65 -1.80 -13.58
CA ILE A 114 -7.11 -0.44 -13.57
C ILE A 114 -6.34 -0.23 -12.27
N MET A 115 -5.14 0.35 -12.35
CA MET A 115 -4.43 0.91 -11.22
C MET A 115 -4.31 2.42 -11.40
N ILE A 116 -4.55 3.18 -10.34
CA ILE A 116 -4.40 4.65 -10.36
C ILE A 116 -3.47 5.12 -9.25
N ARG A 117 -2.53 6.00 -9.60
CA ARG A 117 -1.71 6.78 -8.69
C ARG A 117 -1.96 8.27 -8.94
N THR A 118 -2.64 8.92 -8.00
CA THR A 118 -3.17 10.29 -8.18
C THR A 118 -2.94 11.14 -6.93
N PHE A 119 -3.34 12.40 -6.98
CA PHE A 119 -3.36 13.31 -5.83
C PHE A 119 -4.63 13.08 -5.00
N ALA A 120 -5.77 13.54 -5.49
CA ALA A 120 -7.03 13.49 -4.76
C ALA A 120 -7.56 12.05 -4.61
N HIS A 121 -7.81 11.60 -3.39
CA HIS A 121 -8.42 10.29 -3.12
C HIS A 121 -9.81 10.17 -3.76
N ALA A 122 -10.56 11.27 -3.80
CA ALA A 122 -11.87 11.32 -4.46
C ALA A 122 -11.83 10.89 -5.94
N THR A 123 -10.76 11.24 -6.68
CA THR A 123 -10.56 10.80 -8.07
C THR A 123 -10.45 9.27 -8.16
N CYS A 124 -9.73 8.64 -7.24
CA CYS A 124 -9.62 7.18 -7.17
C CYS A 124 -10.97 6.52 -6.85
N VAL A 125 -11.71 7.06 -5.89
CA VAL A 125 -13.05 6.57 -5.51
C VAL A 125 -14.05 6.74 -6.65
N GLU A 126 -14.04 7.88 -7.35
CA GLU A 126 -14.90 8.11 -8.51
C GLU A 126 -14.57 7.14 -9.65
N LEU A 127 -13.28 6.95 -9.96
CA LEU A 127 -12.84 5.98 -10.97
C LEU A 127 -13.34 4.56 -10.63
N ALA A 128 -13.21 4.16 -9.37
CA ALA A 128 -13.69 2.87 -8.90
C ALA A 128 -15.22 2.75 -9.05
N ARG A 129 -15.97 3.76 -8.68
CA ARG A 129 -17.45 3.76 -8.80
C ARG A 129 -17.92 3.66 -10.25
N GLU A 130 -17.28 4.37 -11.18
CA GLU A 130 -17.71 4.45 -12.59
C GLU A 130 -17.14 3.32 -13.46
N SER A 131 -16.11 2.61 -12.98
CA SER A 131 -15.48 1.48 -13.70
C SER A 131 -16.30 0.19 -13.56
N ALA A 132 -16.40 -0.57 -14.65
CA ALA A 132 -16.97 -1.93 -14.63
C ALA A 132 -15.91 -3.00 -14.29
N VAL A 133 -14.62 -2.67 -14.30
CA VAL A 133 -13.51 -3.56 -13.93
C VAL A 133 -12.90 -3.12 -12.59
N PRO A 134 -12.23 -4.01 -11.85
CA PRO A 134 -11.59 -3.67 -10.59
C PRO A 134 -10.60 -2.51 -10.68
N VAL A 135 -10.54 -1.69 -9.61
CA VAL A 135 -9.61 -0.57 -9.49
C VAL A 135 -8.72 -0.76 -8.27
N ILE A 136 -7.41 -0.50 -8.45
CA ILE A 136 -6.38 -0.54 -7.42
C ILE A 136 -5.90 0.89 -7.13
N ASN A 137 -5.92 1.29 -5.85
CA ASN A 137 -5.25 2.49 -5.37
C ASN A 137 -3.74 2.25 -5.28
N GLY A 138 -2.98 2.75 -6.26
CA GLY A 138 -1.51 2.70 -6.24
C GLY A 138 -0.87 3.71 -5.29
N LEU A 139 -1.53 4.81 -4.99
CA LEU A 139 -1.30 5.85 -3.97
C LEU A 139 -2.23 7.03 -4.23
N THR A 140 -2.73 7.62 -3.18
CA THR A 140 -3.35 8.96 -3.14
C THR A 140 -2.75 9.81 -2.02
N ASP A 141 -3.16 11.08 -1.91
CA ASP A 141 -2.76 11.93 -0.76
C ASP A 141 -3.36 11.44 0.57
N LEU A 142 -4.39 10.61 0.53
CA LEU A 142 -5.02 10.07 1.73
C LEU A 142 -4.42 8.72 2.16
N LEU A 143 -4.16 7.79 1.21
CA LEU A 143 -3.80 6.40 1.50
C LEU A 143 -2.78 5.81 0.53
N HIS A 144 -2.02 4.82 1.03
CA HIS A 144 -1.09 3.99 0.24
C HIS A 144 -1.24 2.48 0.54
N PRO A 145 -2.39 1.85 0.23
CA PRO A 145 -2.70 0.47 0.67
C PRO A 145 -1.73 -0.58 0.12
N CYS A 146 -1.25 -0.41 -1.12
CA CYS A 146 -0.27 -1.33 -1.72
C CYS A 146 1.08 -1.34 -0.99
N GLN A 147 1.48 -0.21 -0.39
CA GLN A 147 2.69 -0.15 0.44
C GLN A 147 2.47 -0.94 1.72
N LEU A 148 1.39 -0.64 2.43
CA LEU A 148 1.10 -1.30 3.70
C LEU A 148 0.98 -2.82 3.57
N LEU A 149 0.38 -3.32 2.49
CA LEU A 149 0.31 -4.76 2.27
C LEU A 149 1.70 -5.39 2.15
N ALA A 150 2.66 -4.71 1.49
CA ALA A 150 4.05 -5.15 1.41
C ALA A 150 4.77 -5.05 2.76
N ASP A 151 4.48 -4.01 3.53
CA ASP A 151 5.05 -3.79 4.86
C ASP A 151 4.60 -4.88 5.83
N LEU A 152 3.29 -5.19 5.84
CA LEU A 152 2.73 -6.28 6.63
C LEU A 152 3.28 -7.65 6.20
N MET A 153 3.50 -7.87 4.91
CA MET A 153 4.15 -9.08 4.40
C MET A 153 5.58 -9.20 4.95
N THR A 154 6.36 -8.11 4.95
CA THR A 154 7.72 -8.07 5.47
C THR A 154 7.77 -8.35 6.97
N LEU A 155 6.88 -7.73 7.73
CA LEU A 155 6.77 -7.98 9.17
C LEU A 155 6.35 -9.43 9.48
N ARG A 156 5.42 -9.98 8.69
CA ARG A 156 4.99 -11.38 8.83
C ARG A 156 6.12 -12.36 8.51
N GLU A 157 6.92 -12.11 7.49
CA GLU A 157 8.12 -12.91 7.17
C GLU A 157 9.13 -12.90 8.30
N ARG A 158 9.25 -11.76 9.01
CA ARG A 158 10.23 -11.58 10.09
C ARG A 158 9.77 -12.14 11.43
N TYR A 159 8.49 -11.90 11.79
CA TYR A 159 7.97 -12.14 13.14
C TYR A 159 6.87 -13.21 13.20
N GLY A 160 6.33 -13.63 12.07
CA GLY A 160 5.22 -14.60 12.02
C GLY A 160 3.86 -13.96 12.30
N GLU A 161 3.54 -13.65 13.54
CA GLU A 161 2.24 -13.11 13.95
C GLU A 161 2.28 -11.59 14.07
N LEU A 162 1.36 -10.89 13.39
CA LEU A 162 1.31 -9.43 13.37
C LEU A 162 0.68 -8.86 14.66
N ASN A 163 -0.33 -9.50 15.21
CA ASN A 163 -1.12 -9.01 16.35
C ASN A 163 -0.38 -8.91 17.68
N LYS A 164 0.86 -9.38 17.74
CA LYS A 164 1.74 -9.27 18.92
C LYS A 164 2.76 -8.13 18.80
N LEU A 165 2.80 -7.46 17.65
CA LEU A 165 3.81 -6.45 17.37
C LEU A 165 3.45 -5.09 17.97
N LYS A 166 4.47 -4.38 18.40
CA LYS A 166 4.45 -2.95 18.67
C LYS A 166 5.23 -2.24 17.57
N ILE A 167 4.55 -1.40 16.80
CA ILE A 167 5.11 -0.68 15.67
C ILE A 167 5.12 0.80 15.98
N ALA A 168 6.28 1.43 15.84
CA ALA A 168 6.44 2.87 15.94
C ALA A 168 6.50 3.49 14.54
N PHE A 169 5.63 4.45 14.26
CA PHE A 169 5.74 5.33 13.10
C PHE A 169 6.22 6.71 13.57
N VAL A 170 7.32 7.21 13.01
CA VAL A 170 7.92 8.50 13.39
C VAL A 170 8.00 9.38 12.15
N GLY A 171 7.25 10.48 12.11
CA GLY A 171 7.25 11.39 10.96
C GLY A 171 5.92 12.08 10.69
N ASP A 172 5.65 12.36 9.42
CA ASP A 172 4.45 13.07 8.97
C ASP A 172 3.20 12.19 9.07
N GLY A 173 2.16 12.68 9.71
CA GLY A 173 0.84 12.03 9.82
C GLY A 173 0.06 11.95 8.51
N PHE A 174 0.73 12.05 7.36
CA PHE A 174 0.13 12.04 6.03
C PHE A 174 -0.33 10.64 5.59
N ASN A 175 -0.49 10.42 4.30
CA ASN A 175 -1.13 9.23 3.72
C ASN A 175 -0.59 7.87 4.20
N LEU A 176 0.72 7.76 4.40
CA LEU A 176 1.32 6.51 4.86
C LEU A 176 1.00 6.23 6.33
N ALA A 177 1.09 7.25 7.18
CA ALA A 177 0.71 7.16 8.59
C ALA A 177 -0.78 6.78 8.75
N GLN A 178 -1.66 7.35 7.93
CA GLN A 178 -3.08 7.03 7.90
C GLN A 178 -3.32 5.57 7.46
N SER A 179 -2.56 5.10 6.48
CA SER A 179 -2.61 3.69 6.04
C SER A 179 -2.10 2.73 7.13
N TRP A 180 -1.10 3.14 7.93
CA TRP A 180 -0.66 2.38 9.11
C TRP A 180 -1.74 2.27 10.17
N ILE A 181 -2.56 3.31 10.36
CA ILE A 181 -3.72 3.26 11.26
C ILE A 181 -4.75 2.22 10.78
N GLU A 182 -5.05 2.18 9.47
CA GLU A 182 -5.93 1.15 8.91
C GLU A 182 -5.36 -0.26 9.14
N ALA A 183 -4.07 -0.43 8.90
CA ALA A 183 -3.38 -1.70 9.09
C ALA A 183 -3.41 -2.16 10.55
N ALA A 184 -3.18 -1.25 11.51
CA ALA A 184 -3.19 -1.56 12.94
C ALA A 184 -4.57 -2.04 13.41
N VAL A 185 -5.63 -1.37 12.98
CA VAL A 185 -7.01 -1.77 13.30
C VAL A 185 -7.37 -3.12 12.65
N LEU A 186 -6.96 -3.35 11.41
CA LEU A 186 -7.28 -4.56 10.67
C LEU A 186 -6.51 -5.80 11.15
N ALA A 187 -5.21 -5.63 11.45
CA ALA A 187 -4.31 -6.71 11.85
C ALA A 187 -4.11 -6.83 13.37
N HIS A 188 -4.74 -5.94 14.15
CA HIS A 188 -4.79 -5.97 15.63
C HIS A 188 -3.41 -5.87 16.31
N PHE A 189 -2.46 -5.09 15.77
CA PHE A 189 -1.19 -4.79 16.43
C PHE A 189 -1.20 -3.41 17.10
N GLU A 190 -0.26 -3.16 18.02
CA GLU A 190 -0.11 -1.86 18.68
C GLU A 190 0.65 -0.90 17.75
N LEU A 191 0.03 0.23 17.38
CA LEU A 191 0.66 1.32 16.63
C LEU A 191 0.89 2.54 17.54
N ARG A 192 2.13 3.00 17.62
CA ARG A 192 2.50 4.27 18.24
C ARG A 192 3.00 5.22 17.17
N LEU A 193 2.28 6.31 16.95
CA LEU A 193 2.59 7.28 15.92
C LEU A 193 3.05 8.58 16.56
N ALA A 194 4.29 8.99 16.24
CA ALA A 194 4.85 10.27 16.67
C ALA A 194 4.94 11.24 15.50
N SER A 195 4.29 12.39 15.63
CA SER A 195 4.33 13.49 14.66
C SER A 195 4.47 14.83 15.39
N PRO A 196 5.12 15.85 14.79
CA PRO A 196 5.08 17.22 15.34
C PRO A 196 3.65 17.75 15.43
N ALA A 197 3.41 18.67 16.35
CA ALA A 197 2.13 19.35 16.47
C ALA A 197 1.74 20.06 15.16
N GLY A 198 0.51 19.79 14.68
CA GLY A 198 0.00 20.31 13.41
C GLY A 198 0.29 19.42 12.19
N TYR A 199 0.97 18.29 12.39
CA TYR A 199 1.27 17.29 11.36
C TYR A 199 0.73 15.90 11.71
N GLU A 200 -0.24 15.84 12.63
CA GLU A 200 -0.90 14.60 13.01
C GLU A 200 -1.76 14.05 11.87
N PRO A 201 -2.07 12.74 11.86
CA PRO A 201 -3.08 12.18 10.97
C PRO A 201 -4.43 12.89 11.11
N GLU A 202 -5.27 12.79 10.10
CA GLU A 202 -6.62 13.33 10.17
C GLU A 202 -7.39 12.81 11.39
N LYS A 203 -8.20 13.67 12.00
CA LYS A 203 -8.96 13.36 13.23
C LYS A 203 -9.82 12.10 13.10
N SER A 204 -10.33 11.82 11.91
CA SER A 204 -11.11 10.62 11.57
C SER A 204 -10.30 9.34 11.78
N PHE A 205 -9.03 9.32 11.33
CA PHE A 205 -8.10 8.20 11.50
C PHE A 205 -7.68 8.05 12.96
N ILE A 206 -7.36 9.14 13.65
CA ILE A 206 -7.05 9.10 15.09
C ILE A 206 -8.22 8.52 15.90
N ALA A 207 -9.45 8.94 15.58
CA ALA A 207 -10.65 8.41 16.23
C ALA A 207 -10.84 6.91 15.94
N ARG A 208 -10.46 6.44 14.74
CA ARG A 208 -10.50 5.03 14.34
C ARG A 208 -9.47 4.20 15.12
N LEU A 209 -8.23 4.69 15.22
CA LEU A 209 -7.17 4.05 16.02
C LEU A 209 -7.60 3.84 17.47
N ARG A 210 -8.17 4.88 18.10
CA ARG A 210 -8.66 4.84 19.48
C ARG A 210 -9.83 3.88 19.68
N ARG A 211 -10.81 3.89 18.78
CA ARG A 211 -11.97 2.97 18.86
C ARG A 211 -11.57 1.51 18.67
N GLY A 212 -10.54 1.25 17.85
CA GLY A 212 -10.00 -0.08 17.64
C GLY A 212 -9.04 -0.53 18.75
N GLU A 213 -8.77 0.33 19.75
CA GLU A 213 -7.77 0.08 20.82
C GLU A 213 -6.40 -0.33 20.25
N ALA A 214 -6.11 0.13 19.03
CA ALA A 214 -4.95 -0.31 18.25
C ALA A 214 -3.72 0.60 18.44
N GLY A 215 -3.75 1.59 19.33
CA GLY A 215 -2.57 2.39 19.62
C GLY A 215 -2.84 3.87 19.96
N ILE A 216 -1.79 4.67 19.89
CA ILE A 216 -1.78 6.08 20.29
C ILE A 216 -1.11 6.97 19.24
N VAL A 217 -1.45 8.27 19.29
CA VAL A 217 -0.72 9.35 18.60
C VAL A 217 -0.11 10.24 19.68
N THR A 218 1.18 10.52 19.55
CA THR A 218 1.99 11.32 20.49
C THR A 218 2.82 12.35 19.75
N HIS A 219 3.40 13.31 20.48
CA HIS A 219 4.40 14.25 19.95
C HIS A 219 5.83 13.90 20.42
N ASP A 220 5.99 12.80 21.14
CA ASP A 220 7.27 12.33 21.65
C ASP A 220 7.72 11.08 20.85
N ALA A 221 8.78 11.26 20.05
CA ALA A 221 9.34 10.18 19.24
C ALA A 221 9.97 9.08 20.10
N VAL A 222 10.54 9.43 21.27
CA VAL A 222 11.13 8.43 22.19
C VAL A 222 10.04 7.56 22.82
N ASP A 223 8.93 8.19 23.26
CA ASP A 223 7.79 7.45 23.79
C ASP A 223 7.19 6.49 22.74
N ALA A 224 7.08 6.93 21.50
CA ALA A 224 6.57 6.07 20.44
C ALA A 224 7.47 4.87 20.16
N VAL A 225 8.79 5.08 20.10
CA VAL A 225 9.77 4.05 19.74
C VAL A 225 10.06 3.07 20.89
N LYS A 226 9.73 3.44 22.13
CA LYS A 226 10.04 2.64 23.31
C LYS A 226 9.49 1.21 23.21
N ASP A 227 10.42 0.23 23.27
CA ASP A 227 10.13 -1.21 23.19
C ASP A 227 9.41 -1.64 21.90
N ALA A 228 9.55 -0.87 20.80
CA ALA A 228 8.98 -1.23 19.52
C ALA A 228 9.70 -2.41 18.86
N ASP A 229 8.94 -3.26 18.15
CA ASP A 229 9.46 -4.36 17.31
C ASP A 229 9.90 -3.83 15.92
N ALA A 230 9.24 -2.78 15.43
CA ALA A 230 9.58 -2.13 14.18
C ALA A 230 9.47 -0.60 14.32
N VAL A 231 10.42 0.11 13.72
CA VAL A 231 10.41 1.58 13.62
C VAL A 231 10.30 1.95 12.15
N TYR A 232 9.22 2.63 11.82
CA TYR A 232 8.92 3.09 10.46
C TYR A 232 9.04 4.60 10.36
N THR A 233 9.62 5.08 9.26
CA THR A 233 9.57 6.50 8.89
C THR A 233 9.32 6.68 7.39
N ASP A 234 8.95 7.89 7.01
CA ASP A 234 8.76 8.34 5.63
C ASP A 234 9.27 9.76 5.47
N THR A 235 9.43 10.19 4.23
CA THR A 235 9.89 11.56 3.91
C THR A 235 9.03 12.61 4.62
N TRP A 236 9.70 13.62 5.19
CA TRP A 236 9.00 14.73 5.84
C TRP A 236 8.25 15.65 4.86
N THR A 237 8.66 15.61 3.59
CA THR A 237 8.06 16.39 2.51
C THR A 237 7.63 15.47 1.38
N SER A 238 6.33 15.21 1.29
CA SER A 238 5.75 14.41 0.22
C SER A 238 5.62 15.18 -1.09
N MET A 239 5.47 14.47 -2.21
CA MET A 239 5.24 15.08 -3.52
C MET A 239 4.01 15.99 -3.50
N GLY A 240 4.17 17.24 -3.93
CA GLY A 240 3.17 18.31 -3.89
C GLY A 240 3.30 19.24 -2.68
N GLN A 241 4.18 18.94 -1.74
CA GLN A 241 4.42 19.76 -0.52
C GLN A 241 5.77 20.49 -0.55
N GLU A 242 6.48 20.52 -1.68
CA GLU A 242 7.84 21.03 -1.82
C GLU A 242 7.98 22.49 -1.38
N ARG A 243 6.90 23.29 -1.50
CA ARG A 243 6.87 24.69 -1.05
C ARG A 243 7.06 24.85 0.46
N GLU A 244 6.73 23.83 1.23
CA GLU A 244 6.85 23.82 2.70
C GLU A 244 8.14 23.15 3.19
N ALA A 245 9.00 22.63 2.30
CA ALA A 245 10.15 21.82 2.66
C ALA A 245 11.04 22.43 3.75
N ALA A 246 11.37 23.73 3.65
CA ALA A 246 12.21 24.42 4.64
C ALA A 246 11.54 24.53 6.01
N LYS A 247 10.21 24.72 6.08
CA LYS A 247 9.44 24.74 7.32
C LYS A 247 9.38 23.33 7.91
N ARG A 248 9.03 22.35 7.13
CA ARG A 248 8.94 20.93 7.54
C ARG A 248 10.28 20.44 8.10
N LYS A 249 11.40 20.71 7.44
CA LYS A 249 12.73 20.33 7.93
C LYS A 249 13.05 20.90 9.33
N ARG A 250 12.57 22.11 9.67
CA ARG A 250 12.72 22.66 11.02
C ARG A 250 11.81 22.00 12.04
N ASP A 251 10.54 21.78 11.65
CA ASP A 251 9.51 21.28 12.55
C ASP A 251 9.72 19.78 12.87
N PHE A 252 10.29 19.03 11.93
CA PHE A 252 10.55 17.58 12.06
C PHE A 252 11.95 17.22 12.57
N LYS A 253 12.84 18.18 12.85
CA LYS A 253 14.25 17.91 13.21
C LYS A 253 14.43 16.91 14.37
N ASP A 254 13.49 16.87 15.32
CA ASP A 254 13.53 16.01 16.49
C ASP A 254 12.85 14.64 16.24
N TYR A 255 12.37 14.41 15.01
CA TYR A 255 11.72 13.16 14.56
C TYR A 255 12.59 12.34 13.60
N GLN A 256 13.90 12.62 13.54
CA GLN A 256 14.83 11.84 12.75
C GLN A 256 15.05 10.45 13.34
N VAL A 257 14.87 9.40 12.53
CA VAL A 257 15.22 8.04 12.92
C VAL A 257 16.74 7.87 12.77
N ASN A 258 17.42 7.99 13.89
CA ASN A 258 18.86 7.88 14.04
C ASN A 258 19.23 6.85 15.10
N ARG A 259 20.52 6.56 15.25
CA ARG A 259 21.01 5.56 16.21
C ARG A 259 20.63 5.86 17.66
N ALA A 260 20.52 7.14 18.04
CA ALA A 260 20.12 7.49 19.40
C ALA A 260 18.66 7.12 19.67
N LEU A 261 17.75 7.43 18.72
CA LEU A 261 16.35 7.05 18.81
C LEU A 261 16.18 5.52 18.79
N MET A 262 16.89 4.81 17.91
CA MET A 262 16.82 3.34 17.81
C MET A 262 17.24 2.59 19.08
N LYS A 263 18.03 3.20 19.98
CA LYS A 263 18.38 2.59 21.28
C LYS A 263 17.19 2.40 22.21
N HIS A 264 16.07 3.09 21.97
CA HIS A 264 14.86 2.97 22.76
C HIS A 264 13.93 1.84 22.26
N ALA A 265 14.12 1.37 21.03
CA ALA A 265 13.45 0.20 20.48
C ALA A 265 14.03 -1.10 21.05
N LYS A 266 13.39 -2.23 20.78
CA LYS A 266 13.97 -3.54 21.11
C LYS A 266 15.31 -3.74 20.39
N PRO A 267 16.26 -4.49 20.98
CA PRO A 267 17.58 -4.71 20.37
C PRO A 267 17.52 -5.36 18.97
N ASP A 268 16.50 -6.16 18.70
CA ASP A 268 16.21 -6.86 17.45
C ASP A 268 15.15 -6.18 16.59
N ALA A 269 14.75 -4.96 16.98
CA ALA A 269 13.78 -4.17 16.20
C ALA A 269 14.26 -3.92 14.78
N VAL A 270 13.35 -3.98 13.81
CA VAL A 270 13.67 -3.65 12.42
C VAL A 270 13.37 -2.20 12.08
N VAL A 271 14.10 -1.67 11.10
CA VAL A 271 13.87 -0.33 10.53
C VAL A 271 13.24 -0.48 9.17
N MET A 272 12.19 0.30 8.92
CA MET A 272 11.40 0.27 7.68
C MET A 272 11.27 1.67 7.08
N HIS A 273 11.23 1.75 5.74
CA HIS A 273 11.03 2.98 4.98
C HIS A 273 10.51 2.64 3.58
N CYS A 274 9.45 3.29 3.12
CA CYS A 274 8.86 3.01 1.81
C CYS A 274 9.74 3.41 0.61
N LEU A 275 10.79 4.21 0.85
CA LEU A 275 11.65 4.81 -0.17
C LEU A 275 10.88 5.71 -1.18
N PRO A 276 11.54 6.77 -1.74
CA PRO A 276 12.94 7.15 -1.54
C PRO A 276 13.17 7.77 -0.17
N ALA A 277 14.35 7.60 0.41
CA ALA A 277 14.73 8.24 1.66
C ALA A 277 15.54 9.52 1.40
N HIS A 278 15.28 10.57 2.17
CA HIS A 278 16.12 11.76 2.22
C HIS A 278 17.14 11.60 3.37
N ARG A 279 18.24 10.91 3.03
CA ARG A 279 19.31 10.59 3.98
C ARG A 279 19.84 11.83 4.69
N GLY A 280 19.91 11.77 6.03
CA GLY A 280 20.28 12.91 6.88
C GLY A 280 19.09 13.83 7.21
N GLU A 281 17.89 13.57 6.67
CA GLU A 281 16.63 14.22 7.08
C GLU A 281 15.84 13.26 7.98
N GLU A 282 14.84 12.56 7.49
CA GLU A 282 14.00 11.66 8.30
C GLU A 282 14.72 10.42 8.82
N ILE A 283 15.81 10.00 8.16
CA ILE A 283 16.60 8.84 8.56
C ILE A 283 18.09 9.06 8.25
N THR A 284 18.97 8.55 9.14
CA THR A 284 20.42 8.61 8.91
C THR A 284 20.92 7.43 8.07
N ASP A 285 22.07 7.62 7.38
CA ASP A 285 22.72 6.57 6.58
C ASP A 285 23.04 5.32 7.42
N GLU A 286 23.59 5.53 8.62
CA GLU A 286 23.95 4.43 9.52
C GLU A 286 22.77 3.55 9.94
N VAL A 287 21.55 4.11 9.94
CA VAL A 287 20.32 3.38 10.31
C VAL A 287 19.73 2.69 9.11
N ILE A 288 19.57 3.39 7.98
CA ILE A 288 18.93 2.81 6.79
C ILE A 288 19.80 1.74 6.12
N ASP A 289 21.13 1.84 6.23
CA ASP A 289 22.09 0.86 5.71
C ASP A 289 22.56 -0.11 6.81
N GLY A 290 22.05 0.05 8.03
CA GLY A 290 22.43 -0.76 9.19
C GLY A 290 21.81 -2.16 9.19
N PRO A 291 22.28 -3.05 10.10
CA PRO A 291 21.86 -4.45 10.15
C PRO A 291 20.40 -4.66 10.56
N GLN A 292 19.75 -3.64 11.12
CA GLN A 292 18.32 -3.68 11.49
C GLN A 292 17.40 -3.25 10.33
N SER A 293 17.97 -2.74 9.24
CA SER A 293 17.19 -2.26 8.10
C SER A 293 16.65 -3.42 7.26
N VAL A 294 15.37 -3.38 6.98
CA VAL A 294 14.67 -4.33 6.08
C VAL A 294 14.07 -3.61 4.87
N VAL A 295 14.59 -2.44 4.52
CA VAL A 295 14.03 -1.59 3.44
C VAL A 295 14.10 -2.24 2.05
N LEU A 296 15.10 -3.11 1.79
CA LEU A 296 15.23 -3.81 0.52
C LEU A 296 14.28 -4.99 0.42
N GLU A 297 14.11 -5.76 1.49
CA GLU A 297 13.11 -6.82 1.61
C GLU A 297 11.70 -6.24 1.48
N GLN A 298 11.44 -5.10 2.12
CA GLN A 298 10.20 -4.35 2.01
C GLN A 298 9.96 -3.90 0.55
N ALA A 299 10.98 -3.40 -0.14
CA ALA A 299 10.90 -3.01 -1.54
C ALA A 299 10.66 -4.23 -2.47
N GLU A 300 11.29 -5.39 -2.21
CA GLU A 300 11.03 -6.65 -2.90
C GLU A 300 9.57 -7.07 -2.71
N ASN A 301 9.07 -7.03 -1.49
CA ASN A 301 7.71 -7.45 -1.16
C ASN A 301 6.62 -6.60 -1.82
N ARG A 302 6.93 -5.38 -2.30
CA ARG A 302 6.03 -4.61 -3.16
C ARG A 302 5.59 -5.38 -4.40
N LEU A 303 6.52 -6.09 -5.06
CA LEU A 303 6.21 -6.91 -6.24
C LEU A 303 5.21 -8.02 -5.89
N HIS A 304 5.45 -8.74 -4.81
CA HIS A 304 4.66 -9.92 -4.45
C HIS A 304 3.30 -9.55 -3.87
N ALA A 305 3.22 -8.52 -3.04
CA ALA A 305 1.97 -7.99 -2.51
C ALA A 305 1.05 -7.47 -3.63
N GLN A 306 1.60 -6.74 -4.60
CA GLN A 306 0.83 -6.23 -5.75
C GLN A 306 0.38 -7.35 -6.67
N LYS A 307 1.20 -8.40 -6.90
CA LYS A 307 0.76 -9.61 -7.61
C LYS A 307 -0.42 -10.27 -6.90
N ALA A 308 -0.35 -10.41 -5.57
CA ALA A 308 -1.44 -11.00 -4.79
C ALA A 308 -2.75 -10.19 -4.93
N VAL A 309 -2.69 -8.86 -4.89
CA VAL A 309 -3.86 -8.00 -5.12
C VAL A 309 -4.45 -8.20 -6.51
N MET A 310 -3.62 -8.20 -7.56
CA MET A 310 -4.08 -8.39 -8.93
C MET A 310 -4.73 -9.76 -9.13
N VAL A 311 -4.13 -10.82 -8.58
CA VAL A 311 -4.71 -12.18 -8.64
C VAL A 311 -6.01 -12.25 -7.85
N TRP A 312 -6.06 -11.73 -6.63
CA TRP A 312 -7.28 -11.73 -5.82
C TRP A 312 -8.47 -11.03 -6.49
N LEU A 313 -8.22 -9.89 -7.16
CA LEU A 313 -9.28 -9.14 -7.83
C LEU A 313 -9.81 -9.83 -9.09
N LEU A 314 -8.96 -10.53 -9.84
CA LEU A 314 -9.33 -11.17 -11.11
C LEU A 314 -9.58 -12.67 -11.01
N ARG A 315 -9.04 -13.34 -10.00
CA ARG A 315 -9.10 -14.78 -9.77
C ARG A 315 -9.27 -15.08 -8.27
N PRO A 316 -10.35 -14.60 -7.63
CA PRO A 316 -10.56 -14.70 -6.18
C PRO A 316 -10.52 -16.14 -5.65
N GLU A 317 -10.85 -17.14 -6.48
CA GLU A 317 -10.78 -18.55 -6.14
C GLU A 317 -9.36 -19.03 -5.78
N ILE A 318 -8.31 -18.35 -6.27
CA ILE A 318 -6.91 -18.68 -5.97
C ILE A 318 -6.51 -18.26 -4.54
N LEU A 319 -7.24 -17.34 -3.93
CA LEU A 319 -6.96 -16.91 -2.56
C LEU A 319 -7.27 -18.02 -1.54
N THR A 320 -8.21 -18.89 -1.85
CA THR A 320 -8.72 -19.95 -0.99
C THR A 320 -8.12 -21.33 -1.28
N SER A 321 -7.35 -21.45 -2.34
CA SER A 321 -6.61 -22.65 -2.74
C SER A 321 -5.19 -22.65 -2.16
#